data_34e6de55eef1dcd96a1397b91561c22b
#
_entry.id   34e6de55eef1dcd96a1397b91561c22b
#
_cell.length_a   1.000
_cell.length_b   1.000
_cell.length_c   1.000
_cell.angle_alpha   90.00
_cell.angle_beta   90.00
_cell.angle_gamma   90.00
#
_symmetry.space_group_name_H-M   'P 1'
#
loop_
_entity.id
_entity.type
_entity.pdbx_description
1 polymer ?
#
loop_
_entity_poly.entity_id
_entity_poly.type
_entity_poly.pdbx_seq_one_letter_code
_entity_poly.pdbx_strand_id
1 'polypeptide(L)'
;MQSAVRATVTPWAPGLRVKERAALSKLPLVAIIDDDASVRATTDSLVRSLGYNVNTFTSAEEFLRSNRLDDLSCVIADVQMPGMSGVELQAHLLTQGNHVPFIFFTAFPDERVRAQALRAGAICYLTKPFDGESLIQGLQAALKKHDGGTRK
;
A
#
# COMPACT_ATOMS: atom_id res chain seq x y z
N MET A 1 -10.21 20.28 -10.92
CA MET A 1 -9.57 19.94 -10.32
C MET A 1 -9.12 19.65 -10.21
N GLN A 2 -9.15 19.70 -10.37
CA GLN A 2 -8.48 19.27 -9.92
C GLN A 2 -8.09 18.81 -9.62
N SER A 3 -8.25 18.71 -9.88
CA SER A 3 -7.65 18.12 -9.32
C SER A 3 -7.50 17.84 -8.78
N ALA A 4 -7.74 17.69 -8.98
CA ALA A 4 -7.34 17.21 -8.27
C ALA A 4 -7.37 16.74 -8.05
N VAL A 5 -7.55 16.35 -8.45
CA VAL A 5 -7.14 15.73 -8.07
C VAL A 5 -6.52 15.39 -8.12
N ARG A 6 -6.20 15.43 -8.47
CA ARG A 6 -5.47 14.98 -8.38
C ARG A 6 -5.06 14.62 -7.73
N ALA A 7 -5.77 14.26 -8.40
CA ALA A 7 -5.04 13.71 -7.63
C ALA A 7 -4.74 13.79 -6.44
N THR A 8 -3.80 13.96 -6.26
CA THR A 8 -3.49 13.87 -4.86
C THR A 8 -4.31 14.85 -4.09
N VAL A 9 -5.06 14.35 -3.19
CA VAL A 9 -5.81 15.19 -2.28
C VAL A 9 -4.87 15.61 -1.18
N THR A 10 -4.70 16.89 -0.99
CA THR A 10 -3.78 17.40 0.00
C THR A 10 -4.50 18.28 1.02
N PRO A 11 -4.04 18.30 2.27
CA PRO A 11 -4.67 19.11 3.30
C PRO A 11 -4.61 20.61 3.03
N TRP A 12 -3.69 21.05 2.15
CA TRP A 12 -3.53 22.47 1.87
C TRP A 12 -4.40 22.95 0.71
N ALA A 13 -5.22 22.09 0.12
CA ALA A 13 -6.00 22.45 -1.06
C ALA A 13 -6.76 23.75 -0.84
N PRO A 14 -6.65 24.71 -1.76
CA PRO A 14 -7.33 26.00 -1.61
C PRO A 14 -8.85 25.81 -1.57
N GLY A 15 -9.52 26.61 -0.77
CA GLY A 15 -10.96 26.54 -0.67
C GLY A 15 -11.50 25.56 0.35
N LEU A 16 -10.65 24.67 0.87
CA LEU A 16 -11.09 23.73 1.89
C LEU A 16 -11.02 24.38 3.28
N ARG A 17 -12.03 24.13 4.07
CA ARG A 17 -12.04 24.56 5.45
C ARG A 17 -11.11 23.69 6.28
N VAL A 18 -10.71 24.16 7.45
CA VAL A 18 -9.82 23.42 8.35
C VAL A 18 -10.36 22.02 8.63
N LYS A 19 -11.66 21.94 8.89
CA LYS A 19 -12.31 20.66 9.18
C LYS A 19 -12.20 19.69 8.02
N GLU A 20 -12.39 20.20 6.80
CA GLU A 20 -12.31 19.35 5.61
C GLU A 20 -10.88 18.90 5.36
N ARG A 21 -9.91 19.78 5.58
CA ARG A 21 -8.50 19.42 5.43
C ARG A 21 -8.08 18.36 6.45
N ALA A 22 -8.59 18.48 7.66
CA ALA A 22 -8.29 17.47 8.68
C ALA A 22 -8.88 16.12 8.33
N ALA A 23 -10.10 16.12 7.76
CA ALA A 23 -10.73 14.87 7.32
C ALA A 23 -9.92 14.21 6.21
N LEU A 24 -9.44 15.00 5.24
CA LEU A 24 -8.64 14.46 4.14
C LEU A 24 -7.32 13.89 4.64
N SER A 25 -6.69 14.55 5.60
CA SER A 25 -5.41 14.08 6.13
C SER A 25 -5.55 12.77 6.91
N LYS A 26 -6.77 12.40 7.28
CA LYS A 26 -7.02 11.15 8.00
C LYS A 26 -7.42 9.99 7.09
N LEU A 27 -7.52 10.23 5.77
CA LEU A 27 -7.79 9.14 4.84
C LEU A 27 -6.66 8.14 4.87
N PRO A 28 -6.99 6.85 4.73
CA PRO A 28 -5.96 5.82 4.71
C PRO A 28 -4.93 6.10 3.63
N LEU A 29 -3.68 5.88 3.95
CA LEU A 29 -2.57 6.03 3.02
C LEU A 29 -2.06 4.66 2.62
N VAL A 30 -2.03 4.38 1.33
CA VAL A 30 -1.58 3.12 0.78
C VAL A 30 -0.30 3.36 0.00
N ALA A 31 0.74 2.59 0.28
CA ALA A 31 1.97 2.63 -0.50
C ALA A 31 1.89 1.54 -1.56
N ILE A 32 2.28 1.86 -2.79
CA ILE A 32 2.34 0.90 -3.88
C ILE A 32 3.77 0.83 -4.35
N ILE A 33 4.37 -0.36 -4.30
CA ILE A 33 5.76 -0.57 -4.64
C ILE A 33 5.83 -1.62 -5.74
N ASP A 34 6.25 -1.22 -6.95
CA ASP A 34 6.35 -2.13 -8.08
C ASP A 34 7.29 -1.51 -9.10
N ASP A 35 8.26 -2.27 -9.57
CA ASP A 35 9.20 -1.78 -10.59
C ASP A 35 8.58 -1.74 -11.98
N ASP A 36 7.43 -2.37 -12.19
CA ASP A 36 6.70 -2.34 -13.45
C ASP A 36 5.79 -1.11 -13.47
N ALA A 37 6.15 -0.13 -14.32
CA ALA A 37 5.42 1.13 -14.37
C ALA A 37 3.95 0.94 -14.74
N SER A 38 3.65 -0.01 -15.62
CA SER A 38 2.28 -0.25 -16.06
C SER A 38 1.42 -0.81 -14.93
N VAL A 39 1.93 -1.79 -14.22
CA VAL A 39 1.22 -2.37 -13.07
C VAL A 39 1.06 -1.33 -11.98
N ARG A 40 2.12 -0.56 -11.72
CA ARG A 40 2.09 0.49 -10.70
C ARG A 40 1.01 1.52 -11.00
N ALA A 41 0.91 1.98 -12.25
CA ALA A 41 -0.08 2.96 -12.64
C ALA A 41 -1.50 2.43 -12.55
N THR A 42 -1.71 1.18 -12.97
CA THR A 42 -3.03 0.56 -12.91
C THR A 42 -3.48 0.40 -11.45
N THR A 43 -2.58 -0.06 -10.60
CA THR A 43 -2.88 -0.26 -9.19
C THR A 43 -3.17 1.09 -8.52
N ASP A 44 -2.36 2.09 -8.82
CA ASP A 44 -2.54 3.46 -8.30
C ASP A 44 -3.93 3.98 -8.64
N SER A 45 -4.32 3.89 -9.92
CA SER A 45 -5.62 4.37 -10.37
C SER A 45 -6.76 3.68 -9.65
N LEU A 46 -6.66 2.37 -9.48
CA LEU A 46 -7.71 1.61 -8.80
C LEU A 46 -7.82 2.04 -7.35
N VAL A 47 -6.72 2.11 -6.64
CA VAL A 47 -6.73 2.43 -5.21
C VAL A 47 -7.24 3.84 -4.98
N ARG A 48 -6.83 4.80 -5.82
CA ARG A 48 -7.34 6.17 -5.70
C ARG A 48 -8.84 6.24 -5.96
N SER A 49 -9.32 5.44 -6.91
CA SER A 49 -10.75 5.44 -7.23
C SER A 49 -11.59 4.95 -6.06
N LEU A 50 -10.98 4.24 -5.12
CA LEU A 50 -11.67 3.78 -3.91
C LEU A 50 -11.65 4.82 -2.79
N GLY A 51 -11.00 5.96 -3.02
CA GLY A 51 -11.00 7.06 -2.05
C GLY A 51 -9.80 7.11 -1.13
N TYR A 52 -8.75 6.32 -1.39
CA TYR A 52 -7.57 6.30 -0.54
C TYR A 52 -6.49 7.23 -1.06
N ASN A 53 -5.65 7.71 -0.16
CA ASN A 53 -4.42 8.39 -0.55
C ASN A 53 -3.38 7.35 -0.95
N VAL A 54 -2.56 7.68 -1.95
CA VAL A 54 -1.59 6.74 -2.50
C VAL A 54 -0.23 7.41 -2.67
N ASN A 55 0.82 6.71 -2.27
CA ASN A 55 2.19 7.04 -2.65
C ASN A 55 2.76 5.85 -3.41
N THR A 56 3.43 6.11 -4.52
CA THR A 56 3.99 5.04 -5.34
C THR A 56 5.50 5.06 -5.31
N PHE A 57 6.10 3.88 -5.42
CA PHE A 57 7.56 3.71 -5.36
C PHE A 57 7.97 2.68 -6.39
N THR A 58 9.17 2.84 -6.94
CA THR A 58 9.70 1.92 -7.95
C THR A 58 10.48 0.77 -7.33
N SER A 59 10.85 0.89 -6.04
CA SER A 59 11.66 -0.12 -5.37
C SER A 59 11.42 -0.07 -3.87
N ALA A 60 11.79 -1.15 -3.19
CA ALA A 60 11.75 -1.19 -1.74
C ALA A 60 12.70 -0.17 -1.13
N GLU A 61 13.86 0.01 -1.77
CA GLU A 61 14.85 0.98 -1.29
C GLU A 61 14.31 2.40 -1.35
N GLU A 62 13.62 2.74 -2.42
CA GLU A 62 13.01 4.05 -2.55
C GLU A 62 11.96 4.26 -1.45
N PHE A 63 11.15 3.24 -1.21
CA PHE A 63 10.14 3.27 -0.17
C PHE A 63 10.77 3.53 1.20
N LEU A 64 11.85 2.81 1.52
CA LEU A 64 12.49 2.94 2.82
C LEU A 64 13.11 4.32 3.04
N ARG A 65 13.48 5.00 1.96
CA ARG A 65 14.02 6.35 2.07
C ARG A 65 12.94 7.40 2.32
N SER A 66 11.68 7.03 2.16
CA SER A 66 10.58 7.98 2.38
C SER A 66 10.42 8.22 3.88
N ASN A 67 9.82 9.36 4.23
CA ASN A 67 9.64 9.74 5.62
C ASN A 67 8.22 9.50 6.12
N ARG A 68 7.46 8.65 5.41
CA ARG A 68 6.02 8.49 5.67
C ARG A 68 5.65 7.10 6.15
N LEU A 69 6.61 6.35 6.71
CA LEU A 69 6.38 4.95 7.08
C LEU A 69 5.36 4.81 8.20
N ASP A 70 5.30 5.77 9.10
CA ASP A 70 4.41 5.68 10.26
C ASP A 70 2.95 5.98 9.91
N ASP A 71 2.72 6.60 8.77
CA ASP A 71 1.37 7.01 8.38
C ASP A 71 0.66 5.97 7.54
N LEU A 72 1.33 4.87 7.22
CA LEU A 72 0.80 3.89 6.27
C LEU A 72 -0.27 3.02 6.89
N SER A 73 -1.34 2.81 6.14
CA SER A 73 -2.40 1.88 6.50
C SER A 73 -2.22 0.53 5.82
N CYS A 74 -1.55 0.50 4.67
CA CYS A 74 -1.34 -0.73 3.90
C CYS A 74 -0.22 -0.54 2.91
N VAL A 75 0.52 -1.62 2.62
CA VAL A 75 1.54 -1.64 1.57
C VAL A 75 1.14 -2.68 0.54
N ILE A 76 1.09 -2.30 -0.72
CA ILE A 76 0.87 -3.20 -1.84
C ILE A 76 2.22 -3.33 -2.55
N ALA A 77 2.81 -4.50 -2.55
CA ALA A 77 4.18 -4.66 -3.05
C ALA A 77 4.30 -5.86 -3.97
N ASP A 78 5.10 -5.68 -5.03
CA ASP A 78 5.54 -6.80 -5.85
C ASP A 78 6.52 -7.64 -5.02
N VAL A 79 6.41 -8.95 -5.14
CA VAL A 79 7.35 -9.84 -4.47
C VAL A 79 8.72 -9.76 -5.11
N GLN A 80 8.76 -9.74 -6.44
CA GLN A 80 10.04 -9.81 -7.18
C GLN A 80 10.40 -8.49 -7.77
N MET A 81 11.41 -7.86 -7.17
CA MET A 81 11.94 -6.58 -7.62
C MET A 81 13.46 -6.66 -7.57
N PRO A 82 14.15 -5.92 -8.44
CA PRO A 82 15.61 -5.83 -8.33
C PRO A 82 15.99 -5.28 -6.95
N GLY A 83 17.03 -5.83 -6.37
CA GLY A 83 17.45 -5.46 -5.03
C GLY A 83 16.60 -6.15 -3.99
N MET A 84 16.04 -5.38 -3.07
CA MET A 84 15.22 -5.95 -1.99
C MET A 84 13.87 -6.40 -2.53
N SER A 85 13.48 -7.64 -2.22
CA SER A 85 12.17 -8.17 -2.60
C SER A 85 11.09 -7.63 -1.67
N GLY A 86 9.83 -7.81 -2.09
CA GLY A 86 8.71 -7.40 -1.25
C GLY A 86 8.68 -8.13 0.09
N VAL A 87 8.98 -9.42 0.08
CA VAL A 87 8.98 -10.22 1.31
C VAL A 87 10.14 -9.80 2.22
N GLU A 88 11.30 -9.49 1.63
CA GLU A 88 12.42 -8.96 2.41
C GLU A 88 12.07 -7.62 3.04
N LEU A 89 11.34 -6.78 2.31
CA LEU A 89 10.89 -5.51 2.86
C LEU A 89 9.95 -5.71 4.04
N GLN A 90 9.02 -6.64 3.93
CA GLN A 90 8.10 -6.98 5.03
C GLN A 90 8.90 -7.39 6.27
N ALA A 91 9.87 -8.29 6.08
CA ALA A 91 10.69 -8.76 7.19
C ALA A 91 11.47 -7.62 7.82
N HIS A 92 12.01 -6.73 6.99
CA HIS A 92 12.77 -5.57 7.46
C HIS A 92 11.90 -4.68 8.35
N LEU A 93 10.69 -4.37 7.92
CA LEU A 93 9.80 -3.51 8.69
C LEU A 93 9.40 -4.18 10.01
N LEU A 94 9.19 -5.50 10.00
CA LEU A 94 8.86 -6.22 11.22
C LEU A 94 9.99 -6.13 12.25
N THR A 95 11.25 -6.19 11.80
CA THR A 95 12.38 -6.05 12.73
C THR A 95 12.42 -4.68 13.38
N GLN A 96 11.78 -3.69 12.75
CA GLN A 96 11.71 -2.34 13.29
C GLN A 96 10.44 -2.08 14.08
N GLY A 97 9.65 -3.12 14.31
CA GLY A 97 8.40 -3.00 15.04
C GLY A 97 7.25 -2.42 14.25
N ASN A 98 7.40 -2.34 12.94
CA ASN A 98 6.35 -1.81 12.08
C ASN A 98 5.55 -2.99 11.51
N HIS A 99 4.28 -3.07 11.90
CA HIS A 99 3.39 -4.17 11.54
C HIS A 99 2.36 -3.78 10.49
N VAL A 100 2.69 -2.85 9.61
CA VAL A 100 1.77 -2.42 8.57
C VAL A 100 1.35 -3.62 7.72
N PRO A 101 0.05 -3.75 7.40
CA PRO A 101 -0.41 -4.88 6.58
C PRO A 101 0.15 -4.83 5.16
N PHE A 102 0.51 -5.98 4.63
CA PHE A 102 1.01 -6.10 3.25
C PHE A 102 0.04 -6.88 2.40
N ILE A 103 -0.10 -6.46 1.15
CA ILE A 103 -0.74 -7.20 0.07
C ILE A 103 0.35 -7.41 -0.97
N PHE A 104 0.60 -8.66 -1.34
CA PHE A 104 1.67 -8.97 -2.30
C PHE A 104 1.12 -9.33 -3.66
N PHE A 105 1.85 -8.95 -4.70
CA PHE A 105 1.62 -9.35 -6.08
C PHE A 105 2.82 -10.15 -6.55
N THR A 106 2.61 -11.11 -7.44
CA THR A 106 3.73 -11.75 -8.12
C THR A 106 3.31 -12.30 -9.48
N ALA A 107 4.20 -12.18 -10.46
CA ALA A 107 4.02 -12.85 -11.75
C ALA A 107 4.45 -14.31 -11.67
N PHE A 108 5.24 -14.68 -10.65
CA PHE A 108 5.81 -16.02 -10.51
C PHE A 108 5.49 -16.55 -9.11
N PRO A 109 4.27 -17.08 -8.91
CA PRO A 109 3.88 -17.55 -7.59
C PRO A 109 4.74 -18.71 -7.12
N ASP A 110 5.08 -18.69 -5.83
CA ASP A 110 5.89 -19.71 -5.18
C ASP A 110 5.23 -20.00 -3.85
N GLU A 111 4.86 -21.24 -3.62
CA GLU A 111 4.08 -21.61 -2.44
C GLU A 111 4.88 -21.40 -1.15
N ARG A 112 6.19 -21.58 -1.16
CA ARG A 112 7.01 -21.35 0.03
C ARG A 112 7.02 -19.88 0.38
N VAL A 113 7.18 -19.02 -0.62
CA VAL A 113 7.19 -17.57 -0.42
C VAL A 113 5.83 -17.12 0.06
N ARG A 114 4.76 -17.64 -0.54
CA ARG A 114 3.40 -17.34 -0.13
C ARG A 114 3.18 -17.68 1.35
N ALA A 115 3.55 -18.90 1.73
CA ALA A 115 3.36 -19.34 3.10
C ALA A 115 4.16 -18.48 4.09
N GLN A 116 5.39 -18.14 3.72
CA GLN A 116 6.24 -17.28 4.54
C GLN A 116 5.61 -15.90 4.73
N ALA A 117 5.14 -15.30 3.63
CA ALA A 117 4.54 -13.97 3.67
C ALA A 117 3.29 -13.96 4.55
N LEU A 118 2.45 -14.97 4.40
CA LEU A 118 1.21 -15.05 5.18
C LEU A 118 1.49 -15.29 6.67
N ARG A 119 2.47 -16.12 6.98
CA ARG A 119 2.87 -16.34 8.38
C ARG A 119 3.43 -15.08 9.01
N ALA A 120 4.05 -14.23 8.20
CA ALA A 120 4.58 -12.95 8.68
C ALA A 120 3.51 -11.87 8.77
N GLY A 121 2.27 -12.18 8.43
CA GLY A 121 1.14 -11.27 8.61
C GLY A 121 0.59 -10.63 7.36
N ALA A 122 1.03 -11.06 6.17
CA ALA A 122 0.47 -10.52 4.93
C ALA A 122 -1.02 -10.81 4.85
N ILE A 123 -1.77 -9.87 4.32
CA ILE A 123 -3.22 -10.01 4.16
C ILE A 123 -3.54 -11.00 3.05
N CYS A 124 -2.85 -10.87 1.92
CA CYS A 124 -3.04 -11.78 0.81
C CYS A 124 -1.84 -11.74 -0.13
N TYR A 125 -1.83 -12.70 -1.05
CA TYR A 125 -0.74 -12.92 -1.98
C TYR A 125 -1.41 -13.21 -3.32
N LEU A 126 -1.37 -12.24 -4.23
CA LEU A 126 -2.12 -12.30 -5.48
C LEU A 126 -1.19 -12.55 -6.65
N THR A 127 -1.66 -13.33 -7.61
CA THR A 127 -0.90 -13.63 -8.82
C THR A 127 -1.26 -12.62 -9.90
N LYS A 128 -0.25 -12.10 -10.60
CA LYS A 128 -0.48 -11.20 -11.73
C LYS A 128 -0.87 -11.99 -12.96
N PRO A 129 -1.79 -11.51 -13.78
CA PRO A 129 -2.59 -10.31 -13.55
C PRO A 129 -3.64 -10.59 -12.48
N PHE A 130 -3.79 -9.67 -11.55
CA PHE A 130 -4.78 -9.82 -10.50
C PHE A 130 -6.10 -9.22 -10.95
N ASP A 131 -7.21 -9.67 -10.36
CA ASP A 131 -8.48 -9.02 -10.62
C ASP A 131 -8.71 -7.93 -9.58
N GLY A 132 -9.46 -6.89 -10.00
CA GLY A 132 -9.69 -5.75 -9.12
C GLY A 132 -10.46 -6.12 -7.86
N GLU A 133 -11.34 -7.09 -7.96
CA GLU A 133 -12.16 -7.54 -6.84
C GLU A 133 -11.29 -8.10 -5.71
N SER A 134 -10.31 -8.94 -6.06
CA SER A 134 -9.41 -9.52 -5.07
C SER A 134 -8.60 -8.44 -4.36
N LEU A 135 -8.14 -7.44 -5.10
CA LEU A 135 -7.41 -6.34 -4.50
C LEU A 135 -8.30 -5.52 -3.57
N ILE A 136 -9.53 -5.24 -3.99
CA ILE A 136 -10.46 -4.48 -3.16
C ILE A 136 -10.73 -5.21 -1.85
N GLN A 137 -10.97 -6.52 -1.92
CA GLN A 137 -11.20 -7.31 -0.72
C GLN A 137 -9.97 -7.31 0.19
N GLY A 138 -8.78 -7.41 -0.40
CA GLY A 138 -7.54 -7.35 0.37
C GLY A 138 -7.37 -6.03 1.08
N LEU A 139 -7.65 -4.92 0.39
CA LEU A 139 -7.56 -3.60 1.00
C LEU A 139 -8.53 -3.43 2.15
N GLN A 140 -9.77 -3.89 1.98
CA GLN A 140 -10.75 -3.81 3.03
C GLN A 140 -10.31 -4.60 4.26
N ALA A 141 -9.77 -5.79 4.05
CA ALA A 141 -9.26 -6.61 5.14
C ALA A 141 -8.07 -5.95 5.84
N ALA A 142 -7.16 -5.37 5.06
CA ALA A 142 -5.99 -4.70 5.60
C ALA A 142 -6.36 -3.51 6.46
N LEU A 143 -7.29 -2.70 5.99
CA LEU A 143 -7.71 -1.50 6.71
C LEU A 143 -8.47 -1.85 7.98
N LYS A 144 -9.26 -2.89 7.93
CA LYS A 144 -9.97 -3.36 9.12
C LYS A 144 -8.99 -3.87 10.17
N LYS A 145 -7.98 -4.62 9.75
CA LYS A 145 -6.97 -5.13 10.66
C LYS A 145 -6.17 -3.99 11.29
N HIS A 146 -5.81 -2.98 10.48
CA HIS A 146 -5.05 -1.83 10.96
C HIS A 146 -5.85 -1.07 12.03
N ASP A 147 -7.13 -0.82 11.75
CA ASP A 147 -8.00 -0.13 12.72
C ASP A 147 -8.13 -0.94 14.00
N GLY A 148 -8.34 -2.24 13.89
CA GLY A 148 -8.43 -3.11 15.05
C GLY A 148 -7.16 -3.10 15.86
N GLY A 149 -6.00 -3.08 15.19
CA GLY A 149 -4.71 -2.99 15.85
C GLY A 149 -4.51 -1.69 16.61
N THR A 150 -4.95 -0.59 16.02
CA THR A 150 -4.79 0.72 16.64
C THR A 150 -5.66 0.90 17.88
N ARG A 151 -6.74 0.18 17.95
CA ARG A 151 -7.63 0.29 19.11
C ARG A 151 -7.14 -0.46 20.33
N LYS A 152 -6.15 -1.29 20.12
CA LYS A 152 -5.57 -2.03 21.23
C LYS A 152 -4.41 -1.29 21.81
#